data_2f04a8b669195380257fee8c5ef8a4c4
#
_entry.id   2f04a8b669195380257fee8c5ef8a4c4
#
_cell.length_a   1.000
_cell.length_b   1.000
_cell.length_c   1.000
_cell.angle_alpha   90.00
_cell.angle_beta   90.00
_cell.angle_gamma   90.00
#
_symmetry.space_group_name_H-M   'P 1'
#
loop_
_entity.id
_entity.type
_entity.pdbx_description
1 polymer ?
#
loop_
_entity_poly.entity_id
_entity_poly.type
_entity_poly.pdbx_seq_one_letter_code
_entity_poly.pdbx_strand_id
1 'polypeptide(L)'
;MERNGQDPRPTLSVSQLNECIKATLESAPPLRDVYVQGELSGVRLYASGHLYFSLKDENSAIGGVMFARQVSTLRFSPENGMRVILHGRVSVYAVRGQYPLVADALVPVGAGDLAVAFEQLKAKLGAEGLFDSARKKPLPPYPRRIGVITSPSGAAIHDIIRVARGRMPSVEILLFPSEVQGARASRYLAGGVRYFNSPAVRSDPEQAVDVIILGRGGGSTEDLWCFNDEGLARVIAASEIPIISA
;
A
#
# COMPACT_ATOMS: atom_id res chain seq x y z
N MET A 1 9.50 -35.38 61.56
CA MET A 1 8.28 -35.13 60.74
C MET A 1 8.70 -34.32 59.51
N GLU A 2 9.25 -35.02 58.52
CA GLU A 2 9.67 -34.43 57.24
C GLU A 2 8.44 -34.31 56.36
N ARG A 3 8.05 -33.06 55.99
CA ARG A 3 7.08 -32.81 54.94
C ARG A 3 7.79 -32.89 53.62
N ASN A 4 7.80 -34.07 53.00
CA ASN A 4 8.16 -34.25 51.61
C ASN A 4 7.01 -33.68 50.77
N GLY A 5 7.04 -32.34 50.51
CA GLY A 5 6.13 -31.64 49.60
C GLY A 5 6.59 -31.81 48.18
N GLN A 6 6.36 -32.97 47.59
CA GLN A 6 6.43 -33.09 46.13
C GLN A 6 5.27 -32.31 45.55
N ASP A 7 5.58 -31.15 44.94
CA ASP A 7 4.64 -30.42 44.13
C ASP A 7 4.24 -31.30 42.93
N PRO A 8 2.94 -31.61 42.74
CA PRO A 8 2.49 -32.56 41.71
C PRO A 8 2.59 -32.01 40.26
N ARG A 9 3.18 -30.84 40.11
CA ARG A 9 3.36 -30.25 38.78
C ARG A 9 4.47 -30.97 38.01
N PRO A 10 4.20 -31.36 36.73
CA PRO A 10 5.22 -32.05 35.94
C PRO A 10 6.40 -31.11 35.64
N THR A 11 7.60 -31.62 35.84
CA THR A 11 8.83 -30.91 35.47
C THR A 11 8.96 -30.92 33.94
N LEU A 12 8.98 -29.76 33.33
CA LEU A 12 9.17 -29.58 31.87
C LEU A 12 10.63 -29.35 31.52
N SER A 13 11.09 -29.88 30.41
CA SER A 13 12.35 -29.46 29.80
C SER A 13 12.20 -28.05 29.21
N VAL A 14 13.33 -27.36 28.94
CA VAL A 14 13.33 -26.04 28.29
C VAL A 14 12.62 -26.08 26.96
N SER A 15 12.84 -27.13 26.16
CA SER A 15 12.18 -27.33 24.88
C SER A 15 10.65 -27.47 25.02
N GLN A 16 10.22 -28.29 25.99
CA GLN A 16 8.78 -28.48 26.28
C GLN A 16 8.12 -27.17 26.74
N LEU A 17 8.80 -26.37 27.55
CA LEU A 17 8.31 -25.05 27.96
C LEU A 17 8.18 -24.10 26.75
N ASN A 18 9.21 -24.02 25.91
CA ASN A 18 9.19 -23.16 24.72
C ASN A 18 8.10 -23.57 23.71
N GLU A 19 7.86 -24.87 23.54
CA GLU A 19 6.76 -25.35 22.69
C GLU A 19 5.39 -25.03 23.30
N CYS A 20 5.26 -25.12 24.64
CA CYS A 20 4.03 -24.70 25.31
C CYS A 20 3.76 -23.20 25.13
N ILE A 21 4.78 -22.35 25.31
CA ILE A 21 4.70 -20.89 25.05
C ILE A 21 4.31 -20.62 23.62
N LYS A 22 4.96 -21.29 22.66
CA LYS A 22 4.66 -21.19 21.25
C LYS A 22 3.20 -21.53 20.96
N ALA A 23 2.73 -22.67 21.39
CA ALA A 23 1.35 -23.10 21.21
C ALA A 23 0.35 -22.09 21.80
N THR A 24 0.66 -21.53 22.97
CA THR A 24 -0.18 -20.54 23.64
C THR A 24 -0.24 -19.22 22.86
N LEU A 25 0.92 -18.66 22.48
CA LEU A 25 0.97 -17.37 21.76
C LEU A 25 0.40 -17.48 20.34
N GLU A 26 0.73 -18.55 19.61
CA GLU A 26 0.24 -18.74 18.24
C GLU A 26 -1.26 -19.16 18.18
N SER A 27 -1.81 -19.67 19.29
CA SER A 27 -3.25 -19.95 19.41
C SER A 27 -4.09 -18.74 19.78
N ALA A 28 -3.49 -17.70 20.35
CA ALA A 28 -4.20 -16.50 20.80
C ALA A 28 -4.73 -15.67 19.62
N PRO A 29 -6.06 -15.55 19.43
CA PRO A 29 -6.62 -14.84 18.26
C PRO A 29 -6.12 -13.41 18.10
N PRO A 30 -5.91 -12.59 19.16
CA PRO A 30 -5.43 -11.23 19.05
C PRO A 30 -3.99 -11.12 18.51
N LEU A 31 -3.19 -12.21 18.55
CA LEU A 31 -1.78 -12.20 18.13
C LEU A 31 -1.58 -12.77 16.71
N ARG A 32 -2.63 -13.28 16.08
CA ARG A 32 -2.58 -13.85 14.73
C ARG A 32 -2.74 -12.80 13.63
N ASP A 33 -3.34 -11.69 13.95
CA ASP A 33 -3.64 -10.59 13.04
C ASP A 33 -3.56 -9.28 13.82
N VAL A 34 -2.38 -8.65 13.79
CA VAL A 34 -2.08 -7.47 14.60
C VAL A 34 -1.64 -6.30 13.73
N TYR A 35 -2.07 -5.11 14.13
CA TYR A 35 -1.55 -3.85 13.63
C TYR A 35 -0.77 -3.20 14.76
N VAL A 36 0.54 -3.00 14.57
CA VAL A 36 1.43 -2.43 15.58
C VAL A 36 2.10 -1.19 15.02
N GLN A 37 1.93 -0.06 15.70
CA GLN A 37 2.60 1.19 15.35
C GLN A 37 3.88 1.33 16.18
N GLY A 38 4.96 1.78 15.52
CA GLY A 38 6.23 2.05 16.19
C GLY A 38 7.27 2.65 15.25
N GLU A 39 8.44 2.91 15.79
CA GLU A 39 9.62 3.39 15.07
C GLU A 39 10.52 2.21 14.71
N LEU A 40 10.96 2.15 13.45
CA LEU A 40 11.92 1.15 12.98
C LEU A 40 13.32 1.45 13.49
N SER A 41 14.01 0.41 13.96
CA SER A 41 15.42 0.47 14.34
C SER A 41 16.15 -0.83 14.01
N GLY A 42 17.46 -0.76 13.78
CA GLY A 42 18.26 -1.93 13.42
C GLY A 42 17.85 -2.58 12.10
N VAL A 43 17.33 -1.80 11.18
CA VAL A 43 16.85 -2.26 9.85
C VAL A 43 18.00 -2.84 9.05
N ARG A 44 17.87 -4.11 8.63
CA ARG A 44 18.87 -4.83 7.84
C ARG A 44 18.21 -5.71 6.79
N LEU A 45 18.52 -5.45 5.52
CA LEU A 45 18.16 -6.33 4.41
C LEU A 45 19.31 -7.31 4.19
N TYR A 46 19.02 -8.60 4.30
CA TYR A 46 20.01 -9.66 4.08
C TYR A 46 20.03 -10.11 2.62
N ALA A 47 21.13 -10.76 2.20
CA ALA A 47 21.26 -11.31 0.87
C ALA A 47 20.16 -12.32 0.48
N SER A 48 19.52 -12.94 1.47
CA SER A 48 18.34 -13.81 1.29
C SER A 48 17.06 -13.03 0.91
N GLY A 49 17.11 -11.68 0.88
CA GLY A 49 15.96 -10.82 0.63
C GLY A 49 15.05 -10.60 1.84
N HIS A 50 15.38 -11.19 3.01
CA HIS A 50 14.63 -10.98 4.23
C HIS A 50 15.05 -9.69 4.91
N LEU A 51 14.08 -8.94 5.41
CA LEU A 51 14.28 -7.72 6.18
C LEU A 51 14.12 -8.03 7.67
N TYR A 52 15.13 -7.71 8.46
CA TYR A 52 15.08 -7.78 9.92
C TYR A 52 15.14 -6.38 10.49
N PHE A 53 14.41 -6.16 11.57
CA PHE A 53 14.31 -4.87 12.26
C PHE A 53 13.86 -5.06 13.69
N SER A 54 13.89 -3.99 14.47
CA SER A 54 13.14 -3.87 15.72
C SER A 54 12.09 -2.77 15.55
N LEU A 55 10.88 -3.03 16.04
CA LEU A 55 9.84 -2.03 16.17
C LEU A 55 9.81 -1.57 17.63
N LYS A 56 9.93 -0.28 17.86
CA LYS A 56 10.01 0.29 19.22
C LYS A 56 9.02 1.44 19.39
N ASP A 57 8.63 1.65 20.64
CA ASP A 57 7.99 2.87 21.14
C ASP A 57 8.82 3.46 22.28
N GLU A 58 8.24 4.37 23.06
CA GLU A 58 8.94 5.03 24.19
C GLU A 58 9.37 4.05 25.30
N ASN A 59 8.67 2.91 25.46
CA ASN A 59 8.82 2.03 26.61
C ASN A 59 9.24 0.61 26.25
N SER A 60 9.09 0.21 25.00
CA SER A 60 9.21 -1.18 24.58
C SER A 60 9.78 -1.34 23.19
N ALA A 61 10.38 -2.51 22.93
CA ALA A 61 10.83 -2.91 21.62
C ALA A 61 10.55 -4.39 21.37
N ILE A 62 10.20 -4.72 20.12
CA ILE A 62 10.00 -6.09 19.68
C ILE A 62 10.75 -6.33 18.38
N GLY A 63 11.43 -7.48 18.26
CA GLY A 63 12.06 -7.89 17.01
C GLY A 63 11.03 -8.18 15.93
N GLY A 64 11.35 -7.84 14.69
CA GLY A 64 10.50 -8.11 13.53
C GLY A 64 11.27 -8.72 12.38
N VAL A 65 10.57 -9.49 11.58
CA VAL A 65 11.06 -10.04 10.33
C VAL A 65 10.00 -9.91 9.24
N MET A 66 10.42 -9.50 8.06
CA MET A 66 9.60 -9.51 6.84
C MET A 66 10.29 -10.38 5.81
N PHE A 67 9.57 -11.38 5.28
CA PHE A 67 10.16 -12.32 4.33
C PHE A 67 10.29 -11.69 2.94
N ALA A 68 11.22 -12.23 2.13
CA ALA A 68 11.58 -11.68 0.82
C ALA A 68 10.39 -11.40 -0.11
N ARG A 69 9.40 -12.28 -0.10
CA ARG A 69 8.17 -12.11 -0.90
C ARG A 69 7.40 -10.85 -0.50
N GLN A 70 7.27 -10.59 0.78
CA GLN A 70 6.59 -9.40 1.30
C GLN A 70 7.48 -8.15 1.12
N VAL A 71 8.78 -8.27 1.34
CA VAL A 71 9.74 -7.18 1.11
C VAL A 71 9.66 -6.70 -0.34
N SER A 72 9.54 -7.60 -1.33
CA SER A 72 9.41 -7.21 -2.74
C SER A 72 8.13 -6.44 -3.08
N THR A 73 7.15 -6.44 -2.19
CA THR A 73 5.91 -5.66 -2.34
C THR A 73 5.97 -4.29 -1.69
N LEU A 74 7.03 -3.99 -0.94
CA LEU A 74 7.21 -2.67 -0.32
C LEU A 74 7.41 -1.60 -1.39
N ARG A 75 6.77 -0.46 -1.18
CA ARG A 75 6.78 0.70 -2.08
C ARG A 75 7.75 1.79 -1.62
N PHE A 76 8.51 1.52 -0.58
CA PHE A 76 9.52 2.39 0.00
C PHE A 76 10.64 1.52 0.57
N SER A 77 11.80 2.12 0.80
CA SER A 77 12.90 1.47 1.49
C SER A 77 12.78 1.76 2.99
N PRO A 78 12.53 0.75 3.84
CA PRO A 78 12.50 0.95 5.28
C PRO A 78 13.87 1.40 5.81
N GLU A 79 13.88 2.46 6.61
CA GLU A 79 15.07 3.06 7.20
C GLU A 79 14.91 3.20 8.72
N ASN A 80 16.04 3.26 9.44
CA ASN A 80 16.02 3.51 10.89
C ASN A 80 15.41 4.88 11.18
N GLY A 81 14.57 4.94 12.20
CA GLY A 81 13.88 6.16 12.61
C GLY A 81 12.52 6.38 11.94
N MET A 82 12.20 5.62 10.90
CA MET A 82 10.87 5.69 10.28
C MET A 82 9.78 5.20 11.23
N ARG A 83 8.69 5.95 11.33
CA ARG A 83 7.47 5.53 12.02
C ARG A 83 6.57 4.78 11.05
N VAL A 84 6.17 3.56 11.44
CA VAL A 84 5.37 2.69 10.59
C VAL A 84 4.20 2.08 11.37
N ILE A 85 3.15 1.69 10.64
CA ILE A 85 2.21 0.66 11.07
C ILE A 85 2.63 -0.63 10.40
N LEU A 86 2.93 -1.63 11.23
CA LEU A 86 3.19 -3.00 10.83
C LEU A 86 1.89 -3.78 10.91
N HIS A 87 1.52 -4.48 9.86
CA HIS A 87 0.51 -5.53 9.87
C HIS A 87 1.20 -6.88 9.82
N GLY A 88 0.77 -7.83 10.65
CA GLY A 88 1.36 -9.16 10.70
C GLY A 88 0.86 -9.99 11.87
N ARG A 89 1.69 -10.91 12.33
CA ARG A 89 1.39 -11.80 13.44
C ARG A 89 2.60 -11.97 14.36
N VAL A 90 2.33 -12.33 15.60
CA VAL A 90 3.37 -12.80 16.51
C VAL A 90 3.70 -14.27 16.19
N SER A 91 4.98 -14.59 16.11
CA SER A 91 5.46 -15.97 16.00
C SER A 91 6.48 -16.26 17.07
N VAL A 92 6.76 -17.52 17.36
CA VAL A 92 7.72 -17.90 18.36
C VAL A 92 8.87 -18.69 17.74
N TYR A 93 10.07 -18.17 17.91
CA TYR A 93 11.29 -18.91 17.56
C TYR A 93 11.73 -19.72 18.78
N ALA A 94 11.16 -20.91 18.92
CA ALA A 94 11.30 -21.77 20.10
C ALA A 94 12.76 -22.08 20.48
N VAL A 95 13.67 -22.20 19.48
CA VAL A 95 15.10 -22.51 19.74
C VAL A 95 15.80 -21.43 20.58
N ARG A 96 15.37 -20.15 20.45
CA ARG A 96 15.97 -19.03 21.18
C ARG A 96 15.02 -18.40 22.21
N GLY A 97 13.80 -18.91 22.34
CA GLY A 97 12.79 -18.32 23.22
C GLY A 97 12.44 -16.88 22.88
N GLN A 98 12.41 -16.56 21.59
CA GLN A 98 12.08 -15.22 21.09
C GLN A 98 10.71 -15.23 20.41
N TYR A 99 9.99 -14.09 20.50
CA TYR A 99 8.66 -13.89 19.89
C TYR A 99 8.68 -12.71 18.92
N PRO A 100 9.26 -12.86 17.71
CA PRO A 100 9.28 -11.79 16.75
C PRO A 100 7.90 -11.54 16.11
N LEU A 101 7.70 -10.30 15.65
CA LEU A 101 6.63 -9.97 14.71
C LEU A 101 7.00 -10.45 13.31
N VAL A 102 6.18 -11.27 12.71
CA VAL A 102 6.27 -11.61 11.27
C VAL A 102 5.42 -10.63 10.52
N ALA A 103 6.06 -9.71 9.79
CA ALA A 103 5.40 -8.65 9.07
C ALA A 103 4.93 -9.11 7.69
N ASP A 104 3.66 -8.86 7.40
CA ASP A 104 3.06 -9.05 6.08
C ASP A 104 3.00 -7.74 5.30
N ALA A 105 2.87 -6.60 5.99
CA ALA A 105 2.92 -5.26 5.41
C ALA A 105 3.54 -4.24 6.37
N LEU A 106 4.16 -3.21 5.80
CA LEU A 106 4.65 -2.02 6.49
C LEU A 106 4.11 -0.79 5.75
N VAL A 107 3.58 0.17 6.50
CA VAL A 107 3.08 1.43 5.96
C VAL A 107 3.69 2.58 6.76
N PRO A 108 4.37 3.55 6.11
CA PRO A 108 4.90 4.72 6.80
C PRO A 108 3.77 5.55 7.44
N VAL A 109 4.05 6.14 8.62
CA VAL A 109 3.09 6.94 9.39
C VAL A 109 3.70 8.29 9.72
N GLY A 110 2.96 9.34 9.40
CA GLY A 110 3.39 10.70 9.62
C GLY A 110 3.80 11.42 8.34
N ALA A 111 3.56 12.72 8.28
CA ALA A 111 3.81 13.53 7.08
C ALA A 111 5.28 13.48 6.63
N GLY A 112 6.23 13.41 7.58
CA GLY A 112 7.66 13.32 7.28
C GLY A 112 8.04 11.99 6.62
N ASP A 113 7.57 10.88 7.15
CA ASP A 113 7.89 9.53 6.65
C ASP A 113 7.22 9.27 5.29
N LEU A 114 5.98 9.77 5.12
CA LEU A 114 5.29 9.76 3.82
C LEU A 114 6.04 10.61 2.79
N ALA A 115 6.59 11.76 3.18
CA ALA A 115 7.39 12.59 2.28
C ALA A 115 8.68 11.89 1.83
N VAL A 116 9.39 11.20 2.74
CA VAL A 116 10.58 10.41 2.41
C VAL A 116 10.22 9.28 1.43
N ALA A 117 9.16 8.52 1.71
CA ALA A 117 8.71 7.45 0.83
C ALA A 117 8.29 7.96 -0.56
N PHE A 118 7.65 9.14 -0.61
CA PHE A 118 7.30 9.81 -1.86
C PHE A 118 8.54 10.19 -2.68
N GLU A 119 9.53 10.84 -2.06
CA GLU A 119 10.77 11.24 -2.76
C GLU A 119 11.60 10.04 -3.22
N GLN A 120 11.64 8.94 -2.44
CA GLN A 120 12.27 7.68 -2.87
C GLN A 120 11.59 7.12 -4.12
N LEU A 121 10.25 7.02 -4.11
CA LEU A 121 9.49 6.53 -5.26
C LEU A 121 9.65 7.43 -6.48
N LYS A 122 9.57 8.75 -6.30
CA LYS A 122 9.75 9.75 -7.34
C LYS A 122 11.15 9.66 -7.97
N ALA A 123 12.20 9.55 -7.15
CA ALA A 123 13.57 9.38 -7.64
C ALA A 123 13.73 8.09 -8.45
N LYS A 124 13.19 6.97 -7.96
CA LYS A 124 13.20 5.68 -8.66
C LYS A 124 12.54 5.78 -10.04
N LEU A 125 11.29 6.25 -10.08
CA LEU A 125 10.52 6.34 -11.32
C LEU A 125 11.10 7.39 -12.29
N GLY A 126 11.69 8.46 -11.74
CA GLY A 126 12.41 9.47 -12.53
C GLY A 126 13.66 8.89 -13.20
N ALA A 127 14.46 8.10 -12.47
CA ALA A 127 15.64 7.43 -13.02
C ALA A 127 15.28 6.42 -14.15
N GLU A 128 14.08 5.85 -14.11
CA GLU A 128 13.55 4.99 -15.16
C GLU A 128 12.91 5.76 -16.34
N GLY A 129 12.91 7.12 -16.30
CA GLY A 129 12.37 7.97 -17.36
C GLY A 129 10.84 8.00 -17.45
N LEU A 130 10.10 7.57 -16.39
CA LEU A 130 8.64 7.56 -16.46
C LEU A 130 8.03 8.97 -16.53
N PHE A 131 8.76 9.99 -16.11
CA PHE A 131 8.30 11.38 -16.11
C PHE A 131 8.78 12.19 -17.32
N ASP A 132 9.47 11.56 -18.26
CA ASP A 132 9.98 12.25 -19.44
C ASP A 132 8.85 12.91 -20.24
N SER A 133 9.07 14.16 -20.63
CA SER A 133 8.10 14.93 -21.40
C SER A 133 7.75 14.29 -22.74
N ALA A 134 8.70 13.54 -23.34
CA ALA A 134 8.48 12.82 -24.59
C ALA A 134 7.42 11.70 -24.49
N ARG A 135 7.14 11.21 -23.27
CA ARG A 135 6.08 10.22 -23.02
C ARG A 135 4.68 10.82 -22.90
N LYS A 136 4.60 12.13 -22.65
CA LYS A 136 3.31 12.81 -22.47
C LYS A 136 2.59 12.93 -23.80
N LYS A 137 1.33 12.51 -23.80
CA LYS A 137 0.48 12.56 -24.98
C LYS A 137 -0.23 13.92 -25.08
N PRO A 138 -0.36 14.48 -26.29
CA PRO A 138 -1.13 15.69 -26.50
C PRO A 138 -2.60 15.45 -26.14
N LEU A 139 -3.22 16.44 -25.54
CA LEU A 139 -4.66 16.40 -25.29
C LEU A 139 -5.43 16.66 -26.57
N PRO A 140 -6.53 15.95 -26.86
CA PRO A 140 -7.38 16.24 -27.98
C PRO A 140 -8.03 17.62 -27.81
N PRO A 141 -8.06 18.49 -28.83
CA PRO A 141 -8.64 19.83 -28.72
C PRO A 141 -10.16 19.78 -28.51
N TYR A 142 -10.84 18.77 -29.08
CA TYR A 142 -12.28 18.57 -28.99
C TYR A 142 -12.61 17.10 -28.66
N PRO A 143 -12.47 16.69 -27.38
CA PRO A 143 -12.79 15.32 -27.00
C PRO A 143 -14.29 15.08 -27.10
N ARG A 144 -14.71 14.03 -27.79
CA ARG A 144 -16.12 13.61 -27.84
C ARG A 144 -16.51 12.92 -26.53
N ARG A 145 -15.59 12.11 -25.99
CA ARG A 145 -15.88 11.30 -24.81
C ARG A 145 -14.73 11.35 -23.82
N ILE A 146 -15.07 11.61 -22.57
CA ILE A 146 -14.13 11.70 -21.45
C ILE A 146 -14.37 10.50 -20.51
N GLY A 147 -13.36 9.67 -20.30
CA GLY A 147 -13.35 8.67 -19.25
C GLY A 147 -13.03 9.32 -17.92
N VAL A 148 -13.80 9.07 -16.88
CA VAL A 148 -13.55 9.61 -15.54
C VAL A 148 -13.38 8.44 -14.57
N ILE A 149 -12.25 8.39 -13.86
CA ILE A 149 -11.96 7.39 -12.85
C ILE A 149 -11.97 8.10 -11.49
N THR A 150 -13.06 7.97 -10.76
CA THR A 150 -13.25 8.61 -9.45
C THR A 150 -14.40 7.95 -8.67
N SER A 151 -14.64 8.41 -7.45
CA SER A 151 -15.79 7.98 -6.65
C SER A 151 -17.11 8.44 -7.27
N PRO A 152 -18.11 7.55 -7.40
CA PRO A 152 -19.40 7.90 -7.99
C PRO A 152 -20.23 8.87 -7.13
N SER A 153 -19.95 8.94 -5.83
CA SER A 153 -20.66 9.80 -4.87
C SER A 153 -19.86 11.02 -4.41
N GLY A 154 -18.63 11.20 -4.94
CA GLY A 154 -17.75 12.30 -4.54
C GLY A 154 -18.11 13.63 -5.22
N ALA A 155 -17.73 14.76 -4.61
CA ALA A 155 -17.90 16.08 -5.19
C ALA A 155 -17.18 16.23 -6.56
N ALA A 156 -16.04 15.56 -6.72
CA ALA A 156 -15.21 15.64 -7.93
C ALA A 156 -15.97 15.28 -9.21
N ILE A 157 -16.79 14.21 -9.21
CA ILE A 157 -17.56 13.83 -10.42
C ILE A 157 -18.58 14.89 -10.80
N HIS A 158 -19.26 15.49 -9.82
CA HIS A 158 -20.24 16.53 -10.07
C HIS A 158 -19.58 17.79 -10.62
N ASP A 159 -18.42 18.17 -10.11
CA ASP A 159 -17.67 19.33 -10.62
C ASP A 159 -17.15 19.08 -12.03
N ILE A 160 -16.60 17.90 -12.32
CA ILE A 160 -16.15 17.53 -13.66
C ILE A 160 -17.31 17.60 -14.65
N ILE A 161 -18.47 17.02 -14.32
CA ILE A 161 -19.66 17.05 -15.17
C ILE A 161 -20.12 18.50 -15.43
N ARG A 162 -20.22 19.29 -14.36
CA ARG A 162 -20.65 20.69 -14.45
C ARG A 162 -19.74 21.51 -15.34
N VAL A 163 -18.42 21.42 -15.15
CA VAL A 163 -17.43 22.19 -15.92
C VAL A 163 -17.35 21.72 -17.35
N ALA A 164 -17.29 20.41 -17.58
CA ALA A 164 -17.19 19.85 -18.94
C ALA A 164 -18.42 20.19 -19.77
N ARG A 165 -19.62 19.96 -19.27
CA ARG A 165 -20.87 20.27 -19.99
C ARG A 165 -21.10 21.77 -20.15
N GLY A 166 -20.64 22.58 -19.20
CA GLY A 166 -20.73 24.04 -19.33
C GLY A 166 -19.86 24.59 -20.47
N ARG A 167 -18.74 23.90 -20.77
CA ARG A 167 -17.83 24.29 -21.87
C ARG A 167 -18.16 23.61 -23.18
N MET A 168 -18.62 22.36 -23.12
CA MET A 168 -18.89 21.54 -24.31
C MET A 168 -20.12 20.66 -24.01
N PRO A 169 -21.33 21.18 -24.29
CA PRO A 169 -22.59 20.49 -23.95
C PRO A 169 -22.75 19.10 -24.59
N SER A 170 -22.10 18.87 -25.74
CA SER A 170 -22.13 17.59 -26.47
C SER A 170 -21.18 16.54 -25.96
N VAL A 171 -20.32 16.85 -24.96
CA VAL A 171 -19.34 15.90 -24.43
C VAL A 171 -20.03 14.78 -23.64
N GLU A 172 -19.65 13.56 -23.93
CA GLU A 172 -20.06 12.38 -23.18
C GLU A 172 -19.06 12.09 -22.08
N ILE A 173 -19.57 11.68 -20.91
CA ILE A 173 -18.73 11.32 -19.76
C ILE A 173 -19.03 9.87 -19.39
N LEU A 174 -18.01 9.02 -19.47
CA LEU A 174 -18.05 7.65 -19.03
C LEU A 174 -17.35 7.52 -17.67
N LEU A 175 -18.12 7.20 -16.63
CA LEU A 175 -17.59 6.99 -15.29
C LEU A 175 -17.18 5.55 -15.09
N PHE A 176 -15.90 5.34 -14.72
CA PHE A 176 -15.45 4.12 -14.09
C PHE A 176 -15.46 4.34 -12.57
N PRO A 177 -16.40 3.74 -11.83
CA PRO A 177 -16.51 3.94 -10.39
C PRO A 177 -15.31 3.32 -9.67
N SER A 178 -14.64 4.10 -8.85
CA SER A 178 -13.43 3.68 -8.14
C SER A 178 -13.40 4.19 -6.71
N GLU A 179 -12.88 3.39 -5.79
CA GLU A 179 -12.42 3.89 -4.50
C GLU A 179 -11.23 4.83 -4.77
N VAL A 180 -11.23 6.01 -4.12
CA VAL A 180 -10.19 7.04 -4.27
C VAL A 180 -9.43 7.31 -2.98
N GLN A 181 -9.64 6.47 -1.97
CA GLN A 181 -8.94 6.48 -0.67
C GLN A 181 -8.91 5.08 -0.07
N GLY A 182 -8.00 4.85 0.89
CA GLY A 182 -7.82 3.55 1.54
C GLY A 182 -6.86 2.62 0.78
N ALA A 183 -6.52 1.51 1.42
CA ALA A 183 -5.43 0.61 0.99
C ALA A 183 -5.63 -0.05 -0.39
N ARG A 184 -6.87 -0.18 -0.85
CA ARG A 184 -7.19 -0.81 -2.14
C ARG A 184 -7.37 0.16 -3.29
N ALA A 185 -7.46 1.47 -3.01
CA ALA A 185 -7.80 2.48 -3.99
C ALA A 185 -6.84 2.48 -5.19
N SER A 186 -5.52 2.39 -4.98
CA SER A 186 -4.53 2.35 -6.06
C SER A 186 -4.78 1.22 -7.06
N ARG A 187 -5.21 0.04 -6.57
CA ARG A 187 -5.54 -1.11 -7.41
C ARG A 187 -6.79 -0.85 -8.27
N TYR A 188 -7.83 -0.24 -7.70
CA TYR A 188 -9.05 0.10 -8.43
C TYR A 188 -8.80 1.20 -9.45
N LEU A 189 -8.05 2.25 -9.09
CA LEU A 189 -7.63 3.31 -10.02
C LEU A 189 -6.84 2.75 -11.20
N ALA A 190 -5.84 1.90 -10.95
CA ALA A 190 -5.10 1.20 -12.00
C ALA A 190 -6.01 0.29 -12.85
N GLY A 191 -7.01 -0.33 -12.24
CA GLY A 191 -8.05 -1.10 -12.92
C GLY A 191 -8.83 -0.27 -13.92
N GLY A 192 -9.25 0.94 -13.53
CA GLY A 192 -9.95 1.88 -14.40
C GLY A 192 -9.11 2.33 -15.60
N VAL A 193 -7.82 2.62 -15.37
CA VAL A 193 -6.91 2.97 -16.47
C VAL A 193 -6.75 1.80 -17.45
N ARG A 194 -6.58 0.57 -16.93
CA ARG A 194 -6.49 -0.63 -17.79
C ARG A 194 -7.79 -0.89 -18.54
N TYR A 195 -8.95 -0.67 -17.90
CA TYR A 195 -10.25 -0.85 -18.55
C TYR A 195 -10.36 0.02 -19.80
N PHE A 196 -10.17 1.33 -19.69
CA PHE A 196 -10.25 2.24 -20.84
C PHE A 196 -9.18 1.95 -21.90
N ASN A 197 -8.02 1.44 -21.52
CA ASN A 197 -6.94 1.06 -22.44
C ASN A 197 -7.08 -0.36 -23.01
N SER A 198 -8.09 -1.14 -22.58
CA SER A 198 -8.26 -2.49 -23.10
C SER A 198 -8.66 -2.47 -24.58
N PRO A 199 -8.16 -3.42 -25.41
CA PRO A 199 -8.49 -3.47 -26.84
C PRO A 199 -10.00 -3.55 -27.09
N ALA A 200 -10.74 -4.26 -26.25
CA ALA A 200 -12.19 -4.39 -26.36
C ALA A 200 -12.91 -3.04 -26.20
N VAL A 201 -12.55 -2.25 -25.19
CA VAL A 201 -13.15 -0.92 -24.94
C VAL A 201 -12.71 0.08 -26.00
N ARG A 202 -11.43 0.05 -26.40
CA ARG A 202 -10.90 0.98 -27.41
C ARG A 202 -11.46 0.77 -28.82
N SER A 203 -11.84 -0.46 -29.15
CA SER A 203 -12.47 -0.78 -30.43
C SER A 203 -13.98 -0.60 -30.43
N ASP A 204 -14.60 -0.36 -29.28
CA ASP A 204 -16.04 -0.14 -29.15
C ASP A 204 -16.35 1.36 -29.33
N PRO A 205 -17.07 1.74 -30.39
CA PRO A 205 -17.41 3.15 -30.65
C PRO A 205 -18.23 3.81 -29.54
N GLU A 206 -18.93 3.02 -28.71
CA GLU A 206 -19.75 3.53 -27.61
C GLU A 206 -18.98 3.66 -26.29
N GLN A 207 -17.83 2.99 -26.15
CA GLN A 207 -17.05 2.95 -24.91
C GLN A 207 -15.66 3.58 -25.03
N ALA A 208 -15.13 3.73 -26.25
CA ALA A 208 -13.85 4.36 -26.48
C ALA A 208 -13.86 5.81 -25.99
N VAL A 209 -12.81 6.22 -25.27
CA VAL A 209 -12.65 7.57 -24.73
C VAL A 209 -11.42 8.25 -25.32
N ASP A 210 -11.50 9.57 -25.51
CA ASP A 210 -10.44 10.38 -26.11
C ASP A 210 -9.41 10.85 -25.08
N VAL A 211 -9.85 10.99 -23.81
CA VAL A 211 -9.03 11.41 -22.69
C VAL A 211 -9.57 10.81 -21.40
N ILE A 212 -8.70 10.54 -20.46
CA ILE A 212 -9.05 10.03 -19.12
C ILE A 212 -8.78 11.14 -18.10
N ILE A 213 -9.73 11.40 -17.20
CA ILE A 213 -9.53 12.18 -15.99
C ILE A 213 -9.46 11.21 -14.82
N LEU A 214 -8.35 11.22 -14.11
CA LEU A 214 -8.11 10.39 -12.93
C LEU A 214 -7.84 11.29 -11.74
N GLY A 215 -8.69 11.20 -10.73
CA GLY A 215 -8.50 12.07 -9.58
C GLY A 215 -9.55 11.92 -8.49
N ARG A 216 -9.42 12.78 -7.47
CA ARG A 216 -10.39 12.93 -6.38
C ARG A 216 -10.51 14.39 -5.99
N GLY A 217 -11.58 14.74 -5.27
CA GLY A 217 -11.67 16.01 -4.56
C GLY A 217 -10.59 16.12 -3.48
N GLY A 218 -10.43 17.30 -2.89
CA GLY A 218 -9.44 17.58 -1.84
C GLY A 218 -9.47 16.59 -0.68
N GLY A 219 -8.41 16.55 0.12
CA GLY A 219 -8.25 15.65 1.25
C GLY A 219 -6.89 15.84 1.92
N SER A 220 -6.65 15.12 3.02
CA SER A 220 -5.37 15.10 3.69
C SER A 220 -4.29 14.40 2.84
N THR A 221 -3.02 14.59 3.18
CA THR A 221 -1.90 13.89 2.51
C THR A 221 -2.04 12.38 2.62
N GLU A 222 -2.52 11.89 3.77
CA GLU A 222 -2.77 10.49 4.03
C GLU A 222 -3.86 9.93 3.11
N ASP A 223 -4.93 10.67 2.89
CA ASP A 223 -6.01 10.29 1.98
C ASP A 223 -5.55 10.23 0.52
N LEU A 224 -4.63 11.11 0.13
CA LEU A 224 -4.07 11.18 -1.22
C LEU A 224 -2.95 10.14 -1.45
N TRP A 225 -2.51 9.47 -0.39
CA TRP A 225 -1.37 8.55 -0.47
C TRP A 225 -1.58 7.39 -1.46
N CYS A 226 -2.82 6.97 -1.67
CA CYS A 226 -3.14 5.91 -2.64
C CYS A 226 -2.75 6.26 -4.09
N PHE A 227 -2.56 7.54 -4.41
CA PHE A 227 -2.05 7.99 -5.72
C PHE A 227 -0.53 7.87 -5.82
N ASN A 228 0.21 7.76 -4.71
CA ASN A 228 1.65 7.56 -4.66
C ASN A 228 1.99 6.06 -4.74
N ASP A 229 1.46 5.40 -5.75
CA ASP A 229 1.59 3.96 -5.97
C ASP A 229 2.40 3.68 -7.23
N GLU A 230 3.48 2.90 -7.10
CA GLU A 230 4.34 2.53 -8.22
C GLU A 230 3.55 1.81 -9.32
N GLY A 231 2.68 0.88 -8.96
CA GLY A 231 1.86 0.13 -9.92
C GLY A 231 0.89 1.02 -10.68
N LEU A 232 0.28 1.98 -10.00
CA LEU A 232 -0.59 2.99 -10.62
C LEU A 232 0.22 3.90 -11.56
N ALA A 233 1.37 4.41 -11.10
CA ALA A 233 2.24 5.26 -11.92
C ALA A 233 2.69 4.57 -13.21
N ARG A 234 3.06 3.28 -13.13
CA ARG A 234 3.45 2.47 -14.30
C ARG A 234 2.29 2.27 -15.27
N VAL A 235 1.09 2.02 -14.77
CA VAL A 235 -0.11 1.87 -15.61
C VAL A 235 -0.48 3.19 -16.29
N ILE A 236 -0.37 4.32 -15.59
CA ILE A 236 -0.56 5.66 -16.16
C ILE A 236 0.46 5.93 -17.28
N ALA A 237 1.75 5.65 -17.03
CA ALA A 237 2.82 5.86 -18.00
C ALA A 237 2.68 4.97 -19.26
N ALA A 238 2.07 3.79 -19.11
CA ALA A 238 1.81 2.85 -20.22
C ALA A 238 0.49 3.13 -20.94
N SER A 239 -0.37 4.04 -20.44
CA SER A 239 -1.65 4.35 -21.09
C SER A 239 -1.43 4.87 -22.49
N GLU A 240 -2.19 4.40 -23.46
CA GLU A 240 -2.21 4.93 -24.84
C GLU A 240 -3.14 6.14 -24.97
N ILE A 241 -4.08 6.30 -24.06
CA ILE A 241 -4.99 7.43 -23.97
C ILE A 241 -4.35 8.49 -23.06
N PRO A 242 -4.37 9.80 -23.44
CA PRO A 242 -3.87 10.86 -22.57
C PRO A 242 -4.65 10.91 -21.25
N ILE A 243 -3.92 11.11 -20.13
CA ILE A 243 -4.49 11.15 -18.79
C ILE A 243 -4.27 12.52 -18.17
N ILE A 244 -5.32 13.09 -17.60
CA ILE A 244 -5.29 14.29 -16.78
C ILE A 244 -5.42 13.84 -15.33
N SER A 245 -4.46 14.20 -14.48
CA SER A 245 -4.54 14.05 -13.03
C SER A 245 -5.24 15.29 -12.44
N ALA A 246 -6.27 15.08 -11.61
CA ALA A 246 -7.10 16.15 -11.02
C ALA A 246 -7.31 15.94 -9.51
#